data_1c496662719b8c6f83594305d2cc3ce2
#
_entry.id   1c496662719b8c6f83594305d2cc3ce2
#
_cell.length_a   1.000
_cell.length_b   1.000
_cell.length_c   1.000
_cell.angle_alpha   90.00
_cell.angle_beta   90.00
_cell.angle_gamma   90.00
#
_symmetry.space_group_name_H-M   'P 1'
#
loop_
_entity.id
_entity.type
_entity.pdbx_description
1 polymer ?
#
loop_
_entity_poly.entity_id
_entity_poly.type
_entity_poly.pdbx_seq_one_letter_code
_entity_poly.pdbx_strand_id
1 'polypeptide(L)'
;MKLQPDRFDTQAITGHGPGWVAVNGEPVRHSLVVSARGDRLDWHAANFEALTPAHFEQLLALRPELVVFGSGERLRFPPPALLRALVGQNIGVETM
;
A
#
# COMPACT_ATOMS: atom_id res chain seq x y z
N MET A 1 7.89 29.38 1.59
CA MET A 1 7.16 28.98 1.42
C MET A 1 6.58 28.10 1.97
N LYS A 2 6.31 27.98 2.35
CA LYS A 2 5.90 27.22 2.82
C LYS A 2 5.32 26.42 2.55
N LEU A 3 5.09 26.43 2.35
CA LEU A 3 4.56 25.50 1.89
C LEU A 3 4.23 24.34 2.17
N GLN A 4 4.08 24.03 2.57
CA GLN A 4 4.30 22.76 2.87
C GLN A 4 3.62 22.17 4.04
N PRO A 5 2.75 22.85 4.78
CA PRO A 5 2.10 22.26 5.93
C PRO A 5 1.34 20.98 5.62
N ASP A 6 0.69 20.93 4.47
CA ASP A 6 -0.09 19.76 4.11
C ASP A 6 0.75 18.52 3.89
N ARG A 7 2.07 18.67 3.78
CA ARG A 7 2.94 17.51 3.66
C ARG A 7 3.02 16.70 4.93
N PHE A 8 2.71 17.27 6.06
CA PHE A 8 2.73 16.55 7.33
C PHE A 8 1.48 15.72 7.54
N ASP A 9 0.44 15.97 6.74
CA ASP A 9 -0.81 15.23 6.86
C ASP A 9 -0.88 14.01 5.97
N THR A 10 0.11 13.82 5.09
CA THR A 10 0.13 12.69 4.19
C THR A 10 1.25 11.75 4.55
N GLN A 11 1.08 10.49 4.13
CA GLN A 11 2.11 9.47 4.29
C GLN A 11 2.80 9.31 2.95
N ALA A 12 4.10 9.45 2.92
CA ALA A 12 4.86 9.34 1.69
C ALA A 12 5.98 8.32 1.85
N ILE A 13 6.12 7.46 0.85
CA ILE A 13 7.27 6.55 0.80
C ILE A 13 8.48 7.36 0.37
N THR A 14 9.45 7.51 1.25
CA THR A 14 10.62 8.35 1.00
C THR A 14 11.89 7.57 0.72
N GLY A 15 11.84 6.24 0.82
CA GLY A 15 12.99 5.40 0.53
C GLY A 15 12.62 3.95 0.66
N HIS A 16 13.51 3.07 0.21
CA HIS A 16 13.29 1.64 0.34
C HIS A 16 14.61 0.91 0.23
N GLY A 17 14.62 -0.32 0.69
CA GLY A 17 15.75 -1.23 0.57
C GLY A 17 15.29 -2.63 0.87
N PRO A 18 16.22 -3.60 0.94
CA PRO A 18 15.84 -4.98 1.22
C PRO A 18 15.15 -5.09 2.57
N GLY A 19 13.89 -5.52 2.55
CA GLY A 19 13.13 -5.77 3.77
C GLY A 19 12.59 -4.55 4.48
N TRP A 20 12.65 -3.36 3.86
CA TRP A 20 12.13 -2.17 4.52
C TRP A 20 11.71 -1.09 3.51
N VAL A 21 10.80 -0.24 3.95
CA VAL A 21 10.48 1.01 3.27
C VAL A 21 10.51 2.12 4.31
N ALA A 22 10.82 3.33 3.86
CA ALA A 22 10.76 4.49 4.75
C ALA A 22 9.49 5.28 4.46
N VAL A 23 8.75 5.58 5.52
CA VAL A 23 7.55 6.41 5.44
C VAL A 23 7.86 7.71 6.15
N ASN A 24 7.84 8.81 5.41
CA ASN A 24 8.21 10.12 5.93
C ASN A 24 9.56 10.08 6.65
N GLY A 25 10.51 9.33 6.09
CA GLY A 25 11.86 9.20 6.65
C GLY A 25 12.01 8.13 7.72
N GLU A 26 10.94 7.48 8.14
CA GLU A 26 10.98 6.46 9.19
C GLU A 26 11.01 5.07 8.57
N PRO A 27 12.04 4.26 8.85
CA PRO A 27 12.10 2.89 8.30
C PRO A 27 11.01 2.01 8.90
N VAL A 28 10.35 1.25 8.03
CA VAL A 28 9.31 0.29 8.42
C VAL A 28 9.69 -1.06 7.83
N ARG A 29 9.69 -2.09 8.66
CA ARG A 29 10.16 -3.42 8.26
C ARG A 29 9.04 -4.47 8.19
N HIS A 30 7.82 -4.04 8.21
CA HIS A 30 6.66 -4.91 8.05
C HIS A 30 5.76 -4.35 6.95
N SER A 31 4.82 -5.17 6.48
CA SER A 31 3.87 -4.71 5.46
C SER A 31 2.97 -3.64 6.04
N LEU A 32 2.67 -2.63 5.23
CA LEU A 32 1.82 -1.54 5.68
C LEU A 32 1.03 -0.99 4.50
N VAL A 33 -0.01 -0.24 4.84
CA VAL A 33 -0.82 0.49 3.87
C VAL A 33 -0.72 1.97 4.21
N VAL A 34 -0.44 2.78 3.20
CA VAL A 34 -0.47 4.23 3.35
C VAL A 34 -1.40 4.80 2.27
N SER A 35 -2.11 5.85 2.61
CA SER A 35 -3.02 6.48 1.66
C SER A 35 -2.65 7.93 1.44
N ALA A 36 -3.13 8.48 0.33
CA ALA A 36 -2.91 9.89 0.02
C ALA A 36 -3.60 10.82 1.01
N ARG A 37 -4.53 10.30 1.81
CA ARG A 37 -5.26 11.08 2.80
C ARG A 37 -4.60 11.08 4.17
N GLY A 38 -3.47 10.42 4.30
CA GLY A 38 -2.75 10.35 5.55
C GLY A 38 -2.98 9.10 6.38
N ASP A 39 -3.75 8.14 5.86
CA ASP A 39 -3.95 6.87 6.57
C ASP A 39 -2.68 6.06 6.56
N ARG A 40 -2.41 5.38 7.66
CA ARG A 40 -1.30 4.47 7.78
C ARG A 40 -1.73 3.31 8.66
N LEU A 41 -1.71 2.11 8.11
CA LEU A 41 -2.11 0.91 8.83
C LEU A 41 -1.07 -0.17 8.65
N ASP A 42 -0.97 -1.04 9.65
CA ASP A 42 -0.24 -2.29 9.47
C ASP A 42 -1.07 -3.20 8.57
N TRP A 43 -0.42 -3.80 7.60
CA TRP A 43 -1.08 -4.75 6.72
C TRP A 43 -0.59 -6.13 7.12
N HIS A 44 -1.50 -6.93 7.66
CA HIS A 44 -1.11 -8.18 8.28
C HIS A 44 -0.88 -9.30 7.26
N ALA A 45 0.00 -9.03 6.31
CA ALA A 45 0.46 -10.00 5.34
C ALA A 45 1.97 -10.14 5.53
N ALA A 46 2.41 -11.27 6.03
CA ALA A 46 3.82 -11.46 6.35
C ALA A 46 4.69 -11.48 5.10
N ASN A 47 4.15 -12.00 3.99
CA ASN A 47 4.87 -12.09 2.73
C ASN A 47 3.86 -12.22 1.60
N PHE A 48 4.37 -12.28 0.37
CA PHE A 48 3.50 -12.35 -0.81
C PHE A 48 2.62 -13.59 -0.80
N GLU A 49 3.18 -14.72 -0.38
CA GLU A 49 2.45 -15.98 -0.37
C GLU A 49 1.33 -16.01 0.67
N ALA A 50 1.39 -15.17 1.67
CA ALA A 50 0.37 -15.09 2.71
C ALA A 50 -0.83 -14.23 2.33
N LEU A 51 -0.79 -13.57 1.18
CA LEU A 51 -1.87 -12.70 0.74
C LEU A 51 -3.16 -13.48 0.50
N THR A 52 -4.28 -12.91 0.94
CA THR A 52 -5.62 -13.48 0.75
C THR A 52 -6.54 -12.40 0.21
N PRO A 53 -7.72 -12.78 -0.30
CA PRO A 53 -8.70 -11.77 -0.73
C PRO A 53 -9.04 -10.78 0.38
N ALA A 54 -9.07 -11.22 1.64
CA ALA A 54 -9.42 -10.34 2.74
C ALA A 54 -8.42 -9.19 2.90
N HIS A 55 -7.15 -9.42 2.60
CA HIS A 55 -6.16 -8.37 2.64
C HIS A 55 -6.50 -7.21 1.70
N PHE A 56 -6.98 -7.53 0.51
CA PHE A 56 -7.35 -6.51 -0.46
C PHE A 56 -8.72 -5.92 -0.17
N GLU A 57 -9.63 -6.70 0.41
CA GLU A 57 -10.95 -6.20 0.80
C GLU A 57 -10.84 -5.11 1.87
N GLN A 58 -9.84 -5.19 2.74
CA GLN A 58 -9.61 -4.16 3.74
C GLN A 58 -9.44 -2.78 3.12
N LEU A 59 -8.87 -2.74 1.92
CA LEU A 59 -8.55 -1.48 1.26
C LEU A 59 -9.79 -0.72 0.82
N LEU A 60 -10.92 -1.42 0.69
CA LEU A 60 -12.17 -0.77 0.30
C LEU A 60 -12.61 0.26 1.33
N ALA A 61 -12.27 0.06 2.59
CA ALA A 61 -12.63 1.02 3.65
C ALA A 61 -11.96 2.37 3.45
N LEU A 62 -10.84 2.41 2.74
CA LEU A 62 -10.11 3.64 2.48
C LEU A 62 -10.63 4.37 1.24
N ARG A 63 -11.55 3.76 0.51
CA ARG A 63 -12.17 4.33 -0.70
C ARG A 63 -11.12 4.83 -1.71
N PRO A 64 -10.17 3.99 -2.10
CA PRO A 64 -9.14 4.42 -3.03
C PRO A 64 -9.69 4.48 -4.46
N GLU A 65 -9.11 5.37 -5.26
CA GLU A 65 -9.38 5.38 -6.70
C GLU A 65 -8.43 4.43 -7.42
N LEU A 66 -7.25 4.25 -6.84
CA LEU A 66 -6.19 3.44 -7.40
C LEU A 66 -5.40 2.85 -6.25
N VAL A 67 -5.03 1.60 -6.38
CA VAL A 67 -4.13 0.95 -5.43
C VAL A 67 -2.81 0.67 -6.13
N VAL A 68 -1.71 1.08 -5.50
CA VAL A 68 -0.37 0.74 -5.97
C VAL A 68 0.16 -0.33 -5.01
N PHE A 69 0.37 -1.51 -5.55
CA PHE A 69 0.83 -2.65 -4.76
C PHE A 69 2.33 -2.83 -4.93
N GLY A 70 3.07 -2.73 -3.83
CA GLY A 70 4.49 -3.00 -3.83
C GLY A 70 4.75 -4.46 -3.48
N SER A 71 5.34 -5.19 -4.40
CA SER A 71 5.51 -6.65 -4.26
C SER A 71 6.79 -7.04 -3.55
N GLY A 72 7.60 -6.07 -3.12
CA GLY A 72 8.85 -6.35 -2.43
C GLY A 72 10.04 -6.34 -3.37
N GLU A 73 11.03 -7.18 -3.09
CA GLU A 73 12.28 -7.15 -3.84
C GLU A 73 12.13 -7.59 -5.29
N ARG A 74 11.13 -8.43 -5.56
CA ARG A 74 10.86 -8.90 -6.91
C ARG A 74 9.48 -8.45 -7.34
N LEU A 75 9.36 -8.06 -8.60
CA LEU A 75 8.06 -7.70 -9.15
C LEU A 75 7.22 -8.97 -9.30
N ARG A 76 6.11 -9.02 -8.57
CA ARG A 76 5.17 -10.14 -8.64
C ARG A 76 3.77 -9.59 -8.63
N PHE A 77 2.96 -10.05 -9.57
CA PHE A 77 1.57 -9.59 -9.69
C PHE A 77 0.66 -10.47 -8.84
N PRO A 78 -0.21 -9.87 -8.01
CA PRO A 78 -1.15 -10.68 -7.24
C PRO A 78 -2.09 -11.43 -8.18
N PRO A 79 -2.45 -12.69 -7.86
CA PRO A 79 -3.44 -13.39 -8.68
C PRO A 79 -4.74 -12.61 -8.77
N PRO A 80 -5.39 -12.59 -9.94
CA PRO A 80 -6.65 -11.84 -10.10
C PRO A 80 -7.72 -12.20 -9.08
N ALA A 81 -7.74 -13.46 -8.62
CA ALA A 81 -8.74 -13.88 -7.63
C ALA A 81 -8.64 -13.09 -6.33
N LEU A 82 -7.45 -12.58 -5.98
CA LEU A 82 -7.27 -11.78 -4.77
C LEU A 82 -7.80 -10.37 -4.94
N LEU A 83 -7.92 -9.89 -6.17
CA LEU A 83 -8.25 -8.50 -6.47
C LEU A 83 -9.71 -8.28 -6.80
N ARG A 84 -10.54 -9.31 -6.71
CA ARG A 84 -11.94 -9.22 -7.16
C ARG A 84 -12.72 -8.10 -6.50
N ALA A 85 -12.51 -7.89 -5.21
CA ALA A 85 -13.24 -6.85 -4.49
C ALA A 85 -12.91 -5.48 -5.04
N LEU A 86 -11.64 -5.23 -5.35
CA LEU A 86 -11.20 -3.95 -5.89
C LEU A 86 -11.69 -3.76 -7.32
N VAL A 87 -11.50 -4.79 -8.14
CA VAL A 87 -11.93 -4.73 -9.55
C VAL A 87 -13.44 -4.54 -9.64
N GLY A 88 -14.20 -5.20 -8.77
CA GLY A 88 -15.65 -5.06 -8.75
C GLY A 88 -16.12 -3.67 -8.39
N GLN A 89 -15.29 -2.87 -7.74
CA GLN A 89 -15.58 -1.49 -7.41
C GLN A 89 -14.91 -0.51 -8.38
N ASN A 90 -14.41 -1.01 -9.50
CA ASN A 90 -13.70 -0.23 -10.52
C ASN A 90 -12.45 0.45 -9.98
N ILE A 91 -11.78 -0.17 -9.03
CA ILE A 91 -10.53 0.34 -8.48
C ILE A 91 -9.38 -0.34 -9.21
N GLY A 92 -8.54 0.45 -9.88
CA GLY A 92 -7.38 -0.07 -10.56
C GLY A 92 -6.30 -0.50 -9.58
N VAL A 93 -5.51 -1.51 -9.97
CA VAL A 93 -4.38 -1.96 -9.16
C VAL A 93 -3.14 -1.97 -10.04
N GLU A 94 -2.15 -1.20 -9.64
CA GLU A 94 -0.85 -1.16 -10.30
C GLU A 94 0.14 -1.90 -9.42
N THR A 95 1.03 -2.67 -10.03
CA THR A 95 2.07 -3.39 -9.29
C THR A 95 3.44 -2.81 -9.62
N MET A 96 4.24 -2.64 -8.60
CA MET A 96 5.58 -2.12 -8.76
C MET A 96 6.63 -2.99 -8.05
#